data_fad7385e7ee20531612ae364586526c3
#
_entry.id   fad7385e7ee20531612ae364586526c3
#
_cell.length_a   1.000
_cell.length_b   1.000
_cell.length_c   1.000
_cell.angle_alpha   90.00
_cell.angle_beta   90.00
_cell.angle_gamma   90.00
#
_symmetry.space_group_name_H-M   'P 1'
#
loop_
_entity.id
_entity.type
_entity.pdbx_description
1 polymer ?
#
loop_
_entity_poly.entity_id
_entity_poly.type
_entity_poly.pdbx_seq_one_letter_code
_entity_poly.pdbx_strand_id
1 'polypeptide(L)'
;MNEILNKQDDKALWEYENFVKTHINGNFMQSLCWTGVKRTWEWEAIVSRDDTGKIKGTALILIKKIPFLGCSFLYSPHGPVCDYTDVKTLRDIFEGIEKLKELHNGYELRVDPCITENDTKEINIMKSLGFEFQENAPELTTIQARNNYILRINNRSKEEIFESFHKKWRYNIRLSLRKGVECRVCGPECLDDFYKLMEETGKRDGFCIRSKEYFELMLKNLGEHCRLYMCYHDNEPLSGAITTQYAGKTCYVYGASTAKSRNVMPNYLMQWNMICWAVENGCSIYDFQGIPFYKDENHPNYGVYRFKQGFNGEVLTYA
;
A
#
# COMPACT_ATOMS: atom_id res chain seq x y z
N MET A 1 -20.10 3.91 20.11
CA MET A 1 -20.18 2.54 20.71
C MET A 1 -19.33 1.62 19.88
N ASN A 2 -18.39 0.89 20.52
CA ASN A 2 -17.51 -0.05 19.78
C ASN A 2 -18.07 -1.48 19.82
N GLU A 3 -17.84 -2.23 18.77
CA GLU A 3 -18.17 -3.64 18.66
C GLU A 3 -17.06 -4.40 17.91
N ILE A 4 -16.85 -5.67 18.27
CA ILE A 4 -16.05 -6.59 17.47
C ILE A 4 -16.93 -7.08 16.31
N LEU A 5 -16.44 -6.97 15.08
CA LEU A 5 -17.17 -7.36 13.88
C LEU A 5 -17.53 -8.85 13.93
N ASN A 6 -18.84 -9.15 13.81
CA ASN A 6 -19.30 -10.52 13.71
C ASN A 6 -18.97 -11.11 12.32
N LYS A 7 -18.03 -12.05 12.27
CA LYS A 7 -17.56 -12.71 11.04
C LYS A 7 -18.63 -13.63 10.40
N GLN A 8 -19.75 -13.89 11.07
CA GLN A 8 -20.88 -14.70 10.57
C GLN A 8 -22.04 -13.83 10.07
N ASP A 9 -21.92 -12.50 10.16
CA ASP A 9 -22.94 -11.56 9.72
C ASP A 9 -22.53 -10.91 8.41
N ASP A 10 -23.03 -11.44 7.29
CA ASP A 10 -22.71 -10.95 5.94
C ASP A 10 -23.05 -9.47 5.76
N LYS A 11 -24.10 -8.96 6.42
CA LYS A 11 -24.46 -7.55 6.38
C LYS A 11 -23.42 -6.70 7.07
N ALA A 12 -22.96 -7.09 8.27
CA ALA A 12 -21.93 -6.38 9.01
C ALA A 12 -20.59 -6.39 8.26
N LEU A 13 -20.23 -7.52 7.65
CA LEU A 13 -19.04 -7.63 6.78
C LEU A 13 -19.13 -6.68 5.57
N TRP A 14 -20.28 -6.61 4.92
CA TRP A 14 -20.50 -5.71 3.77
C TRP A 14 -20.45 -4.24 4.20
N GLU A 15 -21.08 -3.87 5.32
CA GLU A 15 -21.06 -2.50 5.86
C GLU A 15 -19.63 -2.05 6.20
N TYR A 16 -18.84 -2.94 6.82
CA TYR A 16 -17.43 -2.71 7.11
C TYR A 16 -16.63 -2.45 5.83
N GLU A 17 -16.70 -3.39 4.87
CA GLU A 17 -15.95 -3.31 3.62
C GLU A 17 -16.32 -2.05 2.82
N ASN A 18 -17.61 -1.73 2.74
CA ASN A 18 -18.08 -0.54 2.05
C ASN A 18 -17.58 0.75 2.72
N PHE A 19 -17.54 0.79 4.06
CA PHE A 19 -16.98 1.93 4.79
C PHE A 19 -15.50 2.11 4.48
N VAL A 20 -14.69 1.07 4.57
CA VAL A 20 -13.25 1.13 4.27
C VAL A 20 -13.00 1.52 2.82
N LYS A 21 -13.77 0.97 1.87
CA LYS A 21 -13.62 1.24 0.42
C LYS A 21 -13.96 2.68 0.04
N THR A 22 -14.85 3.33 0.78
CA THR A 22 -15.33 4.69 0.46
C THR A 22 -14.73 5.79 1.31
N HIS A 23 -14.04 5.44 2.40
CA HIS A 23 -13.42 6.42 3.29
C HIS A 23 -12.10 6.96 2.71
N ILE A 24 -11.82 8.26 2.87
CA ILE A 24 -10.61 8.90 2.35
C ILE A 24 -9.32 8.27 2.91
N ASN A 25 -9.34 7.83 4.17
CA ASN A 25 -8.24 7.13 4.83
C ASN A 25 -8.27 5.61 4.62
N GLY A 26 -9.20 5.11 3.77
CA GLY A 26 -9.27 3.70 3.43
C GLY A 26 -8.00 3.20 2.74
N ASN A 27 -7.67 1.91 2.97
CA ASN A 27 -6.50 1.25 2.39
C ASN A 27 -6.83 -0.22 2.16
N PHE A 28 -6.29 -0.82 1.09
CA PHE A 28 -6.52 -2.24 0.80
C PHE A 28 -6.04 -3.17 1.92
N MET A 29 -5.08 -2.74 2.75
CA MET A 29 -4.62 -3.51 3.92
C MET A 29 -5.60 -3.45 5.10
N GLN A 30 -6.63 -2.61 5.04
CA GLN A 30 -7.75 -2.57 5.97
C GLN A 30 -9.00 -3.27 5.41
N SER A 31 -8.97 -3.71 4.15
CA SER A 31 -10.03 -4.54 3.54
C SER A 31 -10.04 -5.95 4.13
N LEU A 32 -11.23 -6.54 4.25
CA LEU A 32 -11.38 -7.96 4.63
C LEU A 32 -10.68 -8.90 3.62
N CYS A 33 -10.57 -8.50 2.36
CA CYS A 33 -9.83 -9.25 1.34
C CYS A 33 -8.33 -9.44 1.71
N TRP A 34 -7.75 -8.49 2.45
CA TRP A 34 -6.36 -8.58 2.91
C TRP A 34 -6.11 -9.73 3.88
N THR A 35 -7.13 -10.14 4.63
CA THR A 35 -7.03 -11.27 5.58
C THR A 35 -6.69 -12.58 4.86
N GLY A 36 -7.22 -12.78 3.66
CA GLY A 36 -6.90 -13.93 2.81
C GLY A 36 -5.44 -13.92 2.30
N VAL A 37 -4.82 -12.76 2.16
CA VAL A 37 -3.39 -12.63 1.85
C VAL A 37 -2.54 -12.93 3.09
N LYS A 38 -2.99 -12.53 4.27
CA LYS A 38 -2.33 -12.72 5.56
C LYS A 38 -2.77 -13.99 6.29
N ARG A 39 -3.11 -15.05 5.58
CA ARG A 39 -3.70 -16.29 6.10
C ARG A 39 -2.94 -16.99 7.24
N THR A 40 -1.66 -16.60 7.49
CA THR A 40 -0.87 -17.11 8.62
C THR A 40 -1.02 -16.24 9.88
N TRP A 41 -1.86 -15.20 9.83
CA TRP A 41 -2.24 -14.36 10.94
C TRP A 41 -3.72 -14.61 11.25
N GLU A 42 -4.08 -14.61 12.52
CA GLU A 42 -5.47 -14.42 12.91
C GLU A 42 -5.85 -12.95 12.69
N TRP A 43 -7.13 -12.66 12.66
CA TRP A 43 -7.59 -11.27 12.51
C TRP A 43 -8.88 -11.05 13.25
N GLU A 44 -9.07 -9.83 13.71
CA GLU A 44 -10.31 -9.28 14.20
C GLU A 44 -10.53 -7.90 13.58
N ALA A 45 -11.75 -7.38 13.65
CA ALA A 45 -12.02 -6.01 13.25
C ALA A 45 -12.90 -5.32 14.30
N ILE A 46 -12.59 -4.05 14.56
CA ILE A 46 -13.38 -3.17 15.43
C ILE A 46 -14.17 -2.23 14.55
N VAL A 47 -15.43 -1.99 14.94
CA VAL A 47 -16.31 -1.02 14.31
C VAL A 47 -16.79 -0.04 15.39
N SER A 48 -16.65 1.26 15.14
CA SER A 48 -17.26 2.32 15.96
C SER A 48 -18.45 2.90 15.24
N ARG A 49 -19.61 2.94 15.92
CA ARG A 49 -20.85 3.49 15.38
C ARG A 49 -21.30 4.70 16.20
N ASP A 50 -21.98 5.62 15.52
CA ASP A 50 -22.70 6.71 16.20
C ASP A 50 -24.04 6.22 16.81
N ASP A 51 -24.76 7.14 17.44
CA ASP A 51 -26.03 6.84 18.12
C ASP A 51 -27.16 6.46 17.14
N THR A 52 -26.97 6.66 15.83
CA THR A 52 -27.89 6.23 14.78
C THR A 52 -27.53 4.85 14.20
N GLY A 53 -26.43 4.25 14.66
CA GLY A 53 -25.91 2.98 14.14
C GLY A 53 -25.01 3.10 12.91
N LYS A 54 -24.73 4.33 12.45
CA LYS A 54 -23.84 4.55 11.30
C LYS A 54 -22.38 4.38 11.70
N ILE A 55 -21.60 3.67 10.87
CA ILE A 55 -20.15 3.50 11.07
C ILE A 55 -19.44 4.86 10.97
N LYS A 56 -18.61 5.16 11.96
CA LYS A 56 -17.75 6.34 12.06
C LYS A 56 -16.27 6.01 11.93
N GLY A 57 -15.91 4.77 12.26
CA GLY A 57 -14.55 4.31 12.11
C GLY A 57 -14.42 2.80 12.26
N THR A 58 -13.35 2.26 11.70
CA THR A 58 -13.05 0.82 11.73
C THR A 58 -11.54 0.58 11.92
N ALA A 59 -11.18 -0.59 12.41
CA ALA A 59 -9.81 -1.07 12.43
C ALA A 59 -9.75 -2.58 12.21
N LEU A 60 -9.06 -3.02 11.14
CA LEU A 60 -8.64 -4.41 10.97
C LEU A 60 -7.37 -4.64 11.77
N ILE A 61 -7.40 -5.63 12.64
CA ILE A 61 -6.29 -6.02 13.50
C ILE A 61 -5.81 -7.41 13.08
N LEU A 62 -4.58 -7.46 12.58
CA LEU A 62 -3.87 -8.70 12.34
C LEU A 62 -3.20 -9.15 13.64
N ILE A 63 -3.32 -10.44 13.98
CA ILE A 63 -2.88 -11.01 15.26
C ILE A 63 -1.90 -12.13 14.97
N LYS A 64 -0.67 -11.95 15.44
CA LYS A 64 0.41 -12.93 15.28
C LYS A 64 0.80 -13.52 16.63
N LYS A 65 0.45 -14.78 16.87
CA LYS A 65 0.92 -15.51 18.04
C LYS A 65 2.44 -15.68 18.01
N ILE A 66 3.10 -15.36 19.11
CA ILE A 66 4.54 -15.54 19.26
C ILE A 66 4.78 -16.96 19.79
N PRO A 67 5.48 -17.83 19.01
CA PRO A 67 5.76 -19.18 19.45
C PRO A 67 6.47 -19.18 20.82
N PHE A 68 6.08 -20.11 21.69
CA PHE A 68 6.67 -20.36 23.01
C PHE A 68 6.47 -19.26 24.08
N LEU A 69 6.02 -18.04 23.73
CA LEU A 69 5.82 -16.96 24.71
C LEU A 69 4.39 -16.84 25.19
N GLY A 70 3.42 -17.50 24.55
CA GLY A 70 2.00 -17.45 24.92
C GLY A 70 1.36 -16.08 24.74
N CYS A 71 2.02 -15.14 24.07
CA CYS A 71 1.51 -13.79 23.79
C CYS A 71 1.38 -13.56 22.28
N SER A 72 0.74 -12.44 21.92
CA SER A 72 0.49 -12.08 20.53
C SER A 72 0.96 -10.66 20.23
N PHE A 73 1.42 -10.45 19.00
CA PHE A 73 1.65 -9.13 18.40
C PHE A 73 0.42 -8.72 17.60
N LEU A 74 -0.12 -7.54 17.87
CA LEU A 74 -1.27 -6.97 17.19
C LEU A 74 -0.81 -5.87 16.23
N TYR A 75 -1.35 -5.88 15.01
CA TYR A 75 -0.95 -4.92 14.00
C TYR A 75 -2.14 -4.45 13.15
N SER A 76 -2.33 -3.14 13.05
CA SER A 76 -3.33 -2.52 12.18
C SER A 76 -2.63 -1.76 11.04
N PRO A 77 -2.37 -2.41 9.88
CA PRO A 77 -1.68 -1.78 8.76
C PRO A 77 -2.53 -0.66 8.16
N HIS A 78 -2.00 0.56 8.09
CA HIS A 78 -2.72 1.76 7.63
C HIS A 78 -4.06 2.01 8.35
N GLY A 79 -4.20 1.49 9.56
CA GLY A 79 -5.38 1.69 10.40
C GLY A 79 -5.09 2.54 11.64
N PRO A 80 -6.15 2.98 12.32
CA PRO A 80 -7.56 2.81 11.99
C PRO A 80 -8.03 3.64 10.78
N VAL A 81 -9.19 3.30 10.23
CA VAL A 81 -9.85 4.06 9.16
C VAL A 81 -10.96 4.90 9.79
N CYS A 82 -10.73 6.18 9.97
CA CYS A 82 -11.68 7.15 10.55
C CYS A 82 -11.22 8.58 10.27
N ASP A 83 -12.00 9.55 10.70
CA ASP A 83 -11.55 10.93 10.86
C ASP A 83 -10.66 11.01 12.12
N TYR A 84 -9.37 11.27 11.94
CA TYR A 84 -8.41 11.32 13.06
C TYR A 84 -8.60 12.54 13.99
N THR A 85 -9.49 13.47 13.65
CA THR A 85 -9.90 14.58 14.52
C THR A 85 -11.10 14.23 15.41
N ASP A 86 -11.80 13.13 15.12
CA ASP A 86 -12.90 12.62 15.93
C ASP A 86 -12.37 11.75 17.10
N VAL A 87 -12.05 12.44 18.21
CA VAL A 87 -11.50 11.82 19.41
C VAL A 87 -12.43 10.75 20.00
N LYS A 88 -13.77 10.93 19.88
CA LYS A 88 -14.74 9.95 20.39
C LYS A 88 -14.63 8.65 19.62
N THR A 89 -14.61 8.73 18.27
CA THR A 89 -14.47 7.56 17.41
C THR A 89 -13.14 6.85 17.63
N LEU A 90 -12.02 7.60 17.77
CA LEU A 90 -10.72 7.01 18.07
C LEU A 90 -10.72 6.28 19.42
N ARG A 91 -11.26 6.88 20.49
CA ARG A 91 -11.38 6.21 21.80
C ARG A 91 -12.20 4.93 21.71
N ASP A 92 -13.36 4.99 21.06
CA ASP A 92 -14.21 3.82 20.86
C ASP A 92 -13.42 2.68 20.16
N ILE A 93 -12.65 2.98 19.12
CA ILE A 93 -11.85 1.98 18.42
C ILE A 93 -10.77 1.41 19.34
N PHE A 94 -10.00 2.26 20.03
CA PHE A 94 -8.90 1.80 20.88
C PHE A 94 -9.38 1.05 22.13
N GLU A 95 -10.50 1.43 22.73
CA GLU A 95 -11.15 0.63 23.78
C GLU A 95 -11.56 -0.77 23.27
N GLY A 96 -12.02 -0.86 22.01
CA GLY A 96 -12.28 -2.14 21.35
C GLY A 96 -11.01 -2.96 21.16
N ILE A 97 -9.90 -2.33 20.77
CA ILE A 97 -8.60 -2.99 20.57
C ILE A 97 -8.01 -3.45 21.91
N GLU A 98 -8.17 -2.69 23.01
CA GLU A 98 -7.73 -3.13 24.34
C GLU A 98 -8.42 -4.44 24.75
N LYS A 99 -9.74 -4.58 24.47
CA LYS A 99 -10.44 -5.87 24.67
C LYS A 99 -9.83 -7.01 23.85
N LEU A 100 -9.41 -6.72 22.60
CA LEU A 100 -8.71 -7.72 21.79
C LEU A 100 -7.32 -8.05 22.33
N LYS A 101 -6.59 -7.07 22.88
CA LYS A 101 -5.31 -7.32 23.55
C LYS A 101 -5.48 -8.28 24.73
N GLU A 102 -6.48 -8.06 25.56
CA GLU A 102 -6.80 -8.98 26.67
C GLU A 102 -7.17 -10.38 26.14
N LEU A 103 -8.07 -10.47 25.16
CA LEU A 103 -8.54 -11.73 24.58
C LEU A 103 -7.41 -12.57 23.97
N HIS A 104 -6.46 -11.92 23.31
CA HIS A 104 -5.36 -12.59 22.58
C HIS A 104 -4.02 -12.55 23.34
N ASN A 105 -3.99 -12.13 24.60
CA ASN A 105 -2.78 -11.92 25.38
C ASN A 105 -1.75 -11.07 24.60
N GLY A 106 -2.20 -9.90 24.09
CA GLY A 106 -1.40 -9.00 23.26
C GLY A 106 -0.34 -8.25 24.05
N TYR A 107 0.92 -8.35 23.69
CA TYR A 107 2.00 -7.62 24.36
C TYR A 107 2.23 -6.23 23.73
N GLU A 108 1.97 -6.08 22.45
CA GLU A 108 2.17 -4.83 21.69
C GLU A 108 1.06 -4.66 20.65
N LEU A 109 0.55 -3.43 20.52
CA LEU A 109 -0.23 -2.99 19.36
C LEU A 109 0.60 -2.02 18.55
N ARG A 110 0.72 -2.27 17.24
CA ARG A 110 1.28 -1.31 16.29
C ARG A 110 0.24 -0.87 15.29
N VAL A 111 0.21 0.42 14.99
CA VAL A 111 -0.67 1.05 14.00
C VAL A 111 0.13 1.94 13.07
N ASP A 112 -0.26 2.02 11.80
CA ASP A 112 0.35 2.91 10.80
C ASP A 112 -0.76 3.77 10.15
N PRO A 113 -1.38 4.71 10.90
CA PRO A 113 -2.45 5.53 10.36
C PRO A 113 -1.95 6.42 9.22
N CYS A 114 -2.87 6.86 8.34
CA CYS A 114 -2.55 7.79 7.26
C CYS A 114 -2.39 9.23 7.80
N ILE A 115 -1.56 9.42 8.82
CA ILE A 115 -1.22 10.70 9.45
C ILE A 115 0.17 11.11 8.98
N THR A 116 0.30 12.31 8.43
CA THR A 116 1.58 12.83 7.97
C THR A 116 2.30 13.63 9.06
N GLU A 117 3.60 13.88 8.89
CA GLU A 117 4.40 14.68 9.85
C GLU A 117 3.85 16.12 10.03
N ASN A 118 3.05 16.61 9.08
CA ASN A 118 2.45 17.94 9.12
C ASN A 118 1.08 17.98 9.83
N ASP A 119 0.49 16.83 10.10
CA ASP A 119 -0.84 16.71 10.73
C ASP A 119 -0.70 16.79 12.27
N THR A 120 -0.18 17.94 12.75
CA THR A 120 0.19 18.13 14.17
C THR A 120 -0.97 17.96 15.13
N LYS A 121 -2.20 18.29 14.72
CA LYS A 121 -3.40 18.12 15.53
C LYS A 121 -3.70 16.64 15.75
N GLU A 122 -3.69 15.85 14.68
CA GLU A 122 -3.93 14.41 14.69
C GLU A 122 -2.85 13.67 15.48
N ILE A 123 -1.57 14.05 15.28
CA ILE A 123 -0.45 13.54 16.07
C ILE A 123 -0.67 13.79 17.57
N ASN A 124 -1.04 15.01 17.96
CA ASN A 124 -1.29 15.35 19.37
C ASN A 124 -2.48 14.57 19.95
N ILE A 125 -3.53 14.34 19.17
CA ILE A 125 -4.67 13.50 19.56
C ILE A 125 -4.19 12.08 19.81
N MET A 126 -3.44 11.46 18.89
CA MET A 126 -2.90 10.12 19.06
C MET A 126 -1.98 10.01 20.29
N LYS A 127 -1.09 11.00 20.51
CA LYS A 127 -0.25 11.07 21.71
C LYS A 127 -1.10 11.15 23.01
N SER A 128 -2.19 11.91 22.99
CA SER A 128 -3.11 12.02 24.14
C SER A 128 -3.86 10.72 24.44
N LEU A 129 -3.96 9.82 23.45
CA LEU A 129 -4.55 8.48 23.59
C LEU A 129 -3.50 7.42 23.97
N GLY A 130 -2.25 7.82 24.26
CA GLY A 130 -1.18 6.95 24.74
C GLY A 130 -0.31 6.34 23.65
N PHE A 131 -0.39 6.80 22.39
CA PHE A 131 0.47 6.31 21.32
C PHE A 131 1.84 7.02 21.31
N GLU A 132 2.87 6.21 21.11
CA GLU A 132 4.24 6.68 20.87
C GLU A 132 4.57 6.63 19.38
N PHE A 133 5.15 7.71 18.87
CA PHE A 133 5.58 7.79 17.46
C PHE A 133 7.05 7.42 17.32
N GLN A 134 7.39 6.63 16.29
CA GLN A 134 8.77 6.27 15.97
C GLN A 134 9.46 7.38 15.14
N GLU A 135 9.51 8.60 15.67
CA GLU A 135 9.96 9.80 14.96
C GLU A 135 11.39 9.69 14.38
N ASN A 136 12.28 8.96 15.05
CA ASN A 136 13.68 8.79 14.67
C ASN A 136 14.04 7.36 14.27
N ALA A 137 13.07 6.57 13.84
CA ALA A 137 13.35 5.22 13.38
C ALA A 137 14.31 5.26 12.17
N PRO A 138 15.40 4.45 12.17
CA PRO A 138 16.27 4.35 11.01
C PRO A 138 15.47 3.91 9.76
N GLU A 139 15.90 4.37 8.59
CA GLU A 139 15.30 3.96 7.32
C GLU A 139 15.25 2.42 7.20
N LEU A 140 14.17 1.91 6.64
CA LEU A 140 13.89 0.48 6.46
C LEU A 140 13.68 -0.35 7.74
N THR A 141 13.59 0.27 8.92
CA THR A 141 13.29 -0.43 10.18
C THR A 141 11.81 -0.42 10.55
N THR A 142 11.02 0.45 9.92
CA THR A 142 9.55 0.51 10.07
C THR A 142 8.86 -0.57 9.22
N ILE A 143 7.68 -1.02 9.64
CA ILE A 143 6.91 -2.03 8.87
C ILE A 143 6.44 -1.46 7.53
N GLN A 144 5.95 -0.21 7.54
CA GLN A 144 5.61 0.55 6.33
C GLN A 144 6.69 1.60 6.06
N ALA A 145 6.86 1.98 4.79
CA ALA A 145 7.79 3.04 4.45
C ALA A 145 7.27 4.38 5.00
N ARG A 146 8.13 5.09 5.74
CA ARG A 146 7.81 6.41 6.28
C ARG A 146 7.71 7.47 5.18
N ASN A 147 8.60 7.41 4.20
CA ASN A 147 8.66 8.37 3.09
C ASN A 147 8.15 7.71 1.82
N ASN A 148 7.02 8.18 1.30
CA ASN A 148 6.45 7.74 0.03
C ASN A 148 6.54 8.85 -1.02
N TYR A 149 6.54 8.45 -2.30
CA TYR A 149 6.42 9.38 -3.40
C TYR A 149 5.04 9.23 -4.04
N ILE A 150 4.26 10.30 -4.06
CA ILE A 150 2.89 10.27 -4.56
C ILE A 150 2.71 11.22 -5.75
N LEU A 151 1.83 10.84 -6.67
CA LEU A 151 1.36 11.70 -7.76
C LEU A 151 -0.13 11.97 -7.52
N ARG A 152 -0.49 13.24 -7.33
CA ARG A 152 -1.89 13.64 -7.22
C ARG A 152 -2.51 13.66 -8.62
N ILE A 153 -3.58 12.89 -8.79
CA ILE A 153 -4.34 12.80 -10.05
C ILE A 153 -5.46 13.82 -10.05
N ASN A 154 -6.30 13.86 -9.02
CA ASN A 154 -7.30 14.90 -8.77
C ASN A 154 -8.10 15.31 -10.04
N ASN A 155 -8.71 14.36 -10.71
CA ASN A 155 -9.52 14.54 -11.94
C ASN A 155 -8.76 15.07 -13.17
N ARG A 156 -7.42 15.09 -13.15
CA ARG A 156 -6.63 15.41 -14.36
C ARG A 156 -6.77 14.32 -15.41
N SER A 157 -6.80 14.73 -16.68
CA SER A 157 -6.77 13.80 -17.82
C SER A 157 -5.41 13.09 -17.94
N LYS A 158 -5.35 12.02 -18.73
CA LYS A 158 -4.09 11.32 -19.03
C LYS A 158 -3.08 12.26 -19.70
N GLU A 159 -3.55 13.11 -20.58
CA GLU A 159 -2.74 14.11 -21.31
C GLU A 159 -2.13 15.12 -20.34
N GLU A 160 -2.91 15.69 -19.43
CA GLU A 160 -2.44 16.65 -18.42
C GLU A 160 -1.41 15.99 -17.47
N ILE A 161 -1.65 14.75 -17.04
CA ILE A 161 -0.70 13.99 -16.23
C ILE A 161 0.59 13.73 -17.02
N PHE A 162 0.48 13.23 -18.26
CA PHE A 162 1.64 12.94 -19.09
C PHE A 162 2.49 14.18 -19.36
N GLU A 163 1.86 15.32 -19.71
CA GLU A 163 2.58 16.56 -19.98
C GLU A 163 3.23 17.15 -18.72
N SER A 164 2.76 16.80 -17.52
CA SER A 164 3.39 17.20 -16.26
C SER A 164 4.72 16.49 -15.98
N PHE A 165 5.00 15.34 -16.59
CA PHE A 165 6.24 14.60 -16.37
C PHE A 165 7.46 15.35 -16.93
N HIS A 166 8.62 15.10 -16.36
CA HIS A 166 9.88 15.61 -16.91
C HIS A 166 10.04 15.19 -18.38
N LYS A 167 10.59 16.08 -19.22
CA LYS A 167 10.78 15.86 -20.66
C LYS A 167 11.44 14.51 -20.98
N LYS A 168 12.46 14.12 -20.22
CA LYS A 168 13.17 12.85 -20.38
C LYS A 168 12.27 11.64 -20.11
N TRP A 169 11.34 11.71 -19.15
CA TRP A 169 10.40 10.62 -18.83
C TRP A 169 9.38 10.44 -19.94
N ARG A 170 8.80 11.53 -20.43
CA ARG A 170 7.91 11.49 -21.60
C ARG A 170 8.62 10.89 -22.83
N TYR A 171 9.88 11.31 -23.07
CA TYR A 171 10.68 10.74 -24.14
C TYR A 171 10.91 9.23 -23.93
N ASN A 172 11.26 8.77 -22.73
CA ASN A 172 11.52 7.36 -22.44
C ASN A 172 10.26 6.50 -22.58
N ILE A 173 9.08 6.97 -22.20
CA ILE A 173 7.80 6.28 -22.42
C ILE A 173 7.56 6.10 -23.94
N ARG A 174 7.71 7.19 -24.71
CA ARG A 174 7.55 7.13 -26.18
C ARG A 174 8.62 6.25 -26.84
N LEU A 175 9.85 6.25 -26.31
CA LEU A 175 10.94 5.41 -26.79
C LEU A 175 10.62 3.94 -26.58
N SER A 176 10.12 3.58 -25.40
CA SER A 176 9.74 2.19 -25.07
C SER A 176 8.72 1.65 -26.09
N LEU A 177 7.67 2.41 -26.36
CA LEU A 177 6.66 2.06 -27.37
C LEU A 177 7.28 1.89 -28.77
N ARG A 178 8.12 2.85 -29.21
CA ARG A 178 8.80 2.78 -30.52
C ARG A 178 9.76 1.59 -30.65
N LYS A 179 10.31 1.13 -29.52
CA LYS A 179 11.18 -0.04 -29.48
C LYS A 179 10.41 -1.37 -29.41
N GLY A 180 9.08 -1.35 -29.42
CA GLY A 180 8.25 -2.54 -29.41
C GLY A 180 8.08 -3.18 -28.02
N VAL A 181 8.31 -2.42 -26.95
CA VAL A 181 7.97 -2.92 -25.61
C VAL A 181 6.45 -2.96 -25.45
N GLU A 182 5.93 -4.10 -25.05
CA GLU A 182 4.52 -4.30 -24.76
C GLU A 182 4.31 -4.39 -23.25
N CYS A 183 3.41 -3.55 -22.71
CA CYS A 183 2.99 -3.63 -21.32
C CYS A 183 1.59 -4.25 -21.28
N ARG A 184 1.45 -5.37 -20.56
CA ARG A 184 0.21 -6.14 -20.49
C ARG A 184 -0.25 -6.27 -19.04
N VAL A 185 -1.57 -6.27 -18.81
CA VAL A 185 -2.17 -6.78 -17.58
C VAL A 185 -2.26 -8.29 -17.73
N CYS A 186 -1.71 -9.01 -16.78
CA CYS A 186 -1.61 -10.47 -16.81
C CYS A 186 -2.32 -11.08 -15.60
N GLY A 187 -2.73 -12.33 -15.74
CA GLY A 187 -3.22 -13.15 -14.65
C GLY A 187 -2.13 -14.00 -13.99
N PRO A 188 -2.52 -15.05 -13.25
CA PRO A 188 -1.60 -15.97 -12.58
C PRO A 188 -0.64 -16.69 -13.52
N GLU A 189 -0.98 -16.81 -14.82
CA GLU A 189 -0.14 -17.44 -15.85
C GLU A 189 1.22 -16.77 -16.06
N CYS A 190 1.31 -15.47 -15.77
CA CYS A 190 2.56 -14.72 -15.89
C CYS A 190 3.36 -14.64 -14.57
N LEU A 191 2.88 -15.29 -13.51
CA LEU A 191 3.47 -15.13 -12.19
C LEU A 191 4.87 -15.78 -12.09
N ASP A 192 5.15 -16.81 -12.89
CA ASP A 192 6.49 -17.40 -12.96
C ASP A 192 7.52 -16.42 -13.54
N ASP A 193 7.16 -15.67 -14.56
CA ASP A 193 8.03 -14.65 -15.16
C ASP A 193 8.24 -13.49 -14.19
N PHE A 194 7.14 -13.02 -13.54
CA PHE A 194 7.24 -12.00 -12.52
C PHE A 194 8.14 -12.44 -11.35
N TYR A 195 8.00 -13.68 -10.88
CA TYR A 195 8.78 -14.18 -9.76
C TYR A 195 10.27 -14.28 -10.07
N LYS A 196 10.63 -14.73 -11.29
CA LYS A 196 12.03 -14.71 -11.76
C LYS A 196 12.62 -13.29 -11.77
N LEU A 197 11.85 -12.31 -12.23
CA LEU A 197 12.27 -10.90 -12.18
C LEU A 197 12.44 -10.40 -10.74
N MET A 198 11.55 -10.83 -9.82
CA MET A 198 11.67 -10.51 -8.40
C MET A 198 12.93 -11.10 -7.78
N GLU A 199 13.29 -12.37 -8.10
CA GLU A 199 14.52 -13.00 -7.64
C GLU A 199 15.77 -12.26 -8.15
N GLU A 200 15.80 -11.88 -9.45
CA GLU A 200 16.88 -11.09 -10.02
C GLU A 200 17.00 -9.73 -9.33
N THR A 201 15.86 -9.06 -9.11
CA THR A 201 15.82 -7.74 -8.46
C THR A 201 16.28 -7.84 -7.01
N GLY A 202 15.77 -8.80 -6.22
CA GLY A 202 16.15 -9.01 -4.82
C GLY A 202 17.63 -9.31 -4.66
N LYS A 203 18.20 -10.16 -5.53
CA LYS A 203 19.65 -10.46 -5.55
C LYS A 203 20.49 -9.23 -5.88
N ARG A 204 20.08 -8.46 -6.90
CA ARG A 204 20.78 -7.26 -7.34
C ARG A 204 20.78 -6.16 -6.29
N ASP A 205 19.62 -5.92 -5.67
CA ASP A 205 19.38 -4.77 -4.82
C ASP A 205 19.46 -5.11 -3.31
N GLY A 206 19.76 -6.39 -2.97
CA GLY A 206 20.12 -6.84 -1.63
C GLY A 206 18.95 -6.91 -0.63
N PHE A 207 17.72 -7.24 -1.08
CA PHE A 207 16.58 -7.36 -0.18
C PHE A 207 15.88 -8.72 -0.28
N CYS A 208 15.21 -9.12 0.81
CA CYS A 208 14.40 -10.34 0.85
C CYS A 208 13.09 -10.16 0.09
N ILE A 209 12.78 -11.08 -0.81
CA ILE A 209 11.52 -11.10 -1.55
C ILE A 209 10.45 -11.94 -0.83
N ARG A 210 9.17 -11.64 -1.12
CA ARG A 210 8.06 -12.51 -0.72
C ARG A 210 8.04 -13.79 -1.54
N SER A 211 7.41 -14.84 -1.02
CA SER A 211 7.24 -16.08 -1.78
C SER A 211 6.30 -15.88 -2.99
N LYS A 212 6.42 -16.73 -4.01
CA LYS A 212 5.51 -16.73 -5.16
C LYS A 212 4.05 -16.88 -4.70
N GLU A 213 3.80 -17.79 -3.76
CA GLU A 213 2.49 -18.01 -3.17
C GLU A 213 1.87 -16.74 -2.56
N TYR A 214 2.69 -15.88 -1.94
CA TYR A 214 2.20 -14.60 -1.42
C TYR A 214 1.63 -13.70 -2.54
N PHE A 215 2.27 -13.66 -3.70
CA PHE A 215 1.80 -12.91 -4.85
C PHE A 215 0.55 -13.55 -5.48
N GLU A 216 0.46 -14.89 -5.51
CA GLU A 216 -0.76 -15.62 -5.91
C GLU A 216 -1.94 -15.26 -4.99
N LEU A 217 -1.71 -15.23 -3.68
CA LEU A 217 -2.73 -14.85 -2.71
C LEU A 217 -3.17 -13.38 -2.88
N MET A 218 -2.26 -12.47 -3.23
CA MET A 218 -2.63 -11.09 -3.53
C MET A 218 -3.57 -11.00 -4.73
N LEU A 219 -3.20 -11.61 -5.87
CA LEU A 219 -4.02 -11.60 -7.07
C LEU A 219 -5.38 -12.27 -6.83
N LYS A 220 -5.41 -13.40 -6.13
CA LYS A 220 -6.62 -14.15 -5.84
C LYS A 220 -7.57 -13.40 -4.90
N ASN A 221 -7.07 -12.93 -3.75
CA ASN A 221 -7.94 -12.41 -2.69
C ASN A 221 -8.34 -10.95 -2.91
N LEU A 222 -7.46 -10.14 -3.48
CA LEU A 222 -7.77 -8.74 -3.80
C LEU A 222 -8.55 -8.62 -5.13
N GLY A 223 -8.54 -9.64 -6.00
CA GLY A 223 -9.35 -9.72 -7.21
C GLY A 223 -9.23 -8.49 -8.10
N GLU A 224 -10.35 -7.83 -8.41
CA GLU A 224 -10.39 -6.62 -9.25
C GLU A 224 -9.54 -5.46 -8.71
N HIS A 225 -9.25 -5.47 -7.41
CA HIS A 225 -8.43 -4.48 -6.74
C HIS A 225 -6.91 -4.69 -6.88
N CYS A 226 -6.50 -5.76 -7.58
CA CYS A 226 -5.08 -6.09 -7.76
C CYS A 226 -4.79 -6.48 -9.21
N ARG A 227 -3.72 -5.91 -9.78
CA ARG A 227 -3.26 -6.24 -11.13
C ARG A 227 -1.78 -6.58 -11.14
N LEU A 228 -1.43 -7.58 -11.95
CA LEU A 228 -0.07 -7.85 -12.36
C LEU A 228 0.18 -7.20 -13.72
N TYR A 229 1.08 -6.24 -13.79
CA TYR A 229 1.58 -5.66 -15.03
C TYR A 229 2.88 -6.33 -15.41
N MET A 230 3.03 -6.71 -16.67
CA MET A 230 4.26 -7.26 -17.21
C MET A 230 4.64 -6.51 -18.49
N CYS A 231 5.93 -6.14 -18.62
CA CYS A 231 6.49 -5.60 -19.85
C CYS A 231 7.38 -6.62 -20.53
N TYR A 232 7.09 -6.87 -21.81
CA TYR A 232 7.84 -7.78 -22.67
C TYR A 232 8.47 -7.03 -23.84
N HIS A 233 9.60 -7.55 -24.31
CA HIS A 233 10.23 -7.14 -25.56
C HIS A 233 10.79 -8.39 -26.23
N ASP A 234 10.42 -8.65 -27.48
CA ASP A 234 10.77 -9.89 -28.21
C ASP A 234 10.42 -11.17 -27.43
N ASN A 235 9.24 -11.18 -26.76
CA ASN A 235 8.73 -12.22 -25.87
C ASN A 235 9.55 -12.45 -24.58
N GLU A 236 10.58 -11.66 -24.31
CA GLU A 236 11.36 -11.74 -23.08
C GLU A 236 10.74 -10.80 -22.01
N PRO A 237 10.50 -11.28 -20.76
CA PRO A 237 10.01 -10.44 -19.68
C PRO A 237 11.11 -9.48 -19.20
N LEU A 238 10.85 -8.19 -19.22
CA LEU A 238 11.81 -7.16 -18.83
C LEU A 238 11.51 -6.50 -17.49
N SER A 239 10.24 -6.29 -17.17
CA SER A 239 9.80 -5.76 -15.89
C SER A 239 8.40 -6.21 -15.58
N GLY A 240 8.07 -6.20 -14.28
CA GLY A 240 6.74 -6.53 -13.79
C GLY A 240 6.41 -5.78 -12.51
N ALA A 241 5.12 -5.61 -12.25
CA ALA A 241 4.63 -4.93 -11.06
C ALA A 241 3.30 -5.51 -10.56
N ILE A 242 3.18 -5.64 -9.25
CA ILE A 242 1.88 -5.82 -8.59
C ILE A 242 1.42 -4.46 -8.08
N THR A 243 0.23 -4.08 -8.52
CA THR A 243 -0.40 -2.79 -8.25
C THR A 243 -1.77 -3.03 -7.66
N THR A 244 -2.12 -2.29 -6.61
CA THR A 244 -3.46 -2.33 -6.00
C THR A 244 -4.20 -1.03 -6.25
N GLN A 245 -5.55 -1.12 -6.33
CA GLN A 245 -6.43 0.02 -6.44
C GLN A 245 -7.57 -0.11 -5.45
N TYR A 246 -7.63 0.80 -4.47
CA TYR A 246 -8.60 0.73 -3.39
C TYR A 246 -8.82 2.10 -2.76
N ALA A 247 -10.03 2.41 -2.34
CA ALA A 247 -10.38 3.67 -1.68
C ALA A 247 -9.88 4.94 -2.44
N GLY A 248 -10.03 4.95 -3.78
CA GLY A 248 -9.62 6.08 -4.62
C GLY A 248 -8.10 6.27 -4.73
N LYS A 249 -7.31 5.26 -4.38
CA LYS A 249 -5.84 5.26 -4.45
C LYS A 249 -5.35 4.08 -5.27
N THR A 250 -4.33 4.30 -6.09
CA THR A 250 -3.59 3.24 -6.78
C THR A 250 -2.18 3.18 -6.23
N CYS A 251 -1.73 2.00 -5.78
CA CYS A 251 -0.45 1.80 -5.14
C CYS A 251 0.43 0.83 -5.94
N TYR A 252 1.64 1.25 -6.29
CA TYR A 252 2.70 0.42 -6.87
C TYR A 252 3.39 -0.38 -5.75
N VAL A 253 2.86 -1.57 -5.42
CA VAL A 253 3.23 -2.30 -4.19
C VAL A 253 4.53 -3.09 -4.36
N TYR A 254 4.67 -3.80 -5.48
CA TYR A 254 5.87 -4.59 -5.79
C TYR A 254 6.29 -4.33 -7.22
N GLY A 255 7.58 -4.16 -7.43
CA GLY A 255 8.15 -3.99 -8.75
C GLY A 255 9.46 -4.75 -8.94
N ALA A 256 9.63 -5.29 -10.12
CA ALA A 256 10.81 -6.06 -10.51
C ALA A 256 11.26 -5.71 -11.92
N SER A 257 12.54 -5.84 -12.17
CA SER A 257 13.10 -5.64 -13.52
C SER A 257 14.41 -6.36 -13.70
N THR A 258 14.63 -6.86 -14.92
CA THR A 258 15.95 -7.39 -15.30
C THR A 258 16.98 -6.27 -15.53
N ALA A 259 18.24 -6.61 -15.43
CA ALA A 259 19.34 -5.75 -15.85
C ALA A 259 19.50 -5.71 -17.37
N LYS A 260 18.93 -6.67 -18.09
CA LYS A 260 18.99 -6.78 -19.55
C LYS A 260 18.11 -5.70 -20.21
N SER A 261 18.47 -5.29 -21.41
CA SER A 261 17.66 -4.42 -22.28
C SER A 261 17.11 -3.14 -21.61
N ARG A 262 17.83 -2.59 -20.63
CA ARG A 262 17.43 -1.32 -19.97
C ARG A 262 17.27 -0.14 -20.92
N ASN A 263 17.95 -0.19 -22.06
CA ASN A 263 17.91 0.82 -23.11
C ASN A 263 16.57 0.91 -23.86
N VAL A 264 15.66 -0.09 -23.71
CA VAL A 264 14.30 -0.01 -24.24
C VAL A 264 13.28 0.58 -23.24
N MET A 265 13.74 0.98 -22.03
CA MET A 265 12.99 1.75 -21.04
C MET A 265 11.68 1.11 -20.54
N PRO A 266 11.61 -0.21 -20.22
CA PRO A 266 10.35 -0.89 -19.92
C PRO A 266 9.65 -0.32 -18.66
N ASN A 267 10.42 0.04 -17.63
CA ASN A 267 9.87 0.56 -16.37
C ASN A 267 9.10 1.87 -16.54
N TYR A 268 9.48 2.71 -17.49
CA TYR A 268 8.78 3.98 -17.78
C TYR A 268 7.40 3.71 -18.39
N LEU A 269 7.32 2.77 -19.33
CA LEU A 269 6.06 2.37 -19.93
C LEU A 269 5.15 1.67 -18.90
N MET A 270 5.71 0.79 -18.06
CA MET A 270 4.98 0.11 -17.00
C MET A 270 4.33 1.10 -16.03
N GLN A 271 5.11 2.06 -15.50
CA GLN A 271 4.58 3.10 -14.62
C GLN A 271 3.48 3.91 -15.30
N TRP A 272 3.66 4.28 -16.56
CA TRP A 272 2.65 5.01 -17.31
C TRP A 272 1.33 4.23 -17.43
N ASN A 273 1.38 2.94 -17.72
CA ASN A 273 0.17 2.10 -17.82
C ASN A 273 -0.57 2.01 -16.48
N MET A 274 0.15 1.88 -15.36
CA MET A 274 -0.45 1.87 -14.02
C MET A 274 -1.07 3.22 -13.65
N ILE A 275 -0.42 4.32 -14.03
CA ILE A 275 -0.97 5.69 -13.84
C ILE A 275 -2.23 5.87 -14.69
N CYS A 276 -2.24 5.40 -15.95
CA CYS A 276 -3.44 5.40 -16.80
C CYS A 276 -4.61 4.66 -16.14
N TRP A 277 -4.35 3.51 -15.53
CA TRP A 277 -5.38 2.76 -14.80
C TRP A 277 -5.93 3.58 -13.62
N ALA A 278 -5.08 4.28 -12.89
CA ALA A 278 -5.50 5.17 -11.80
C ALA A 278 -6.41 6.30 -12.31
N VAL A 279 -6.06 6.94 -13.42
CA VAL A 279 -6.87 8.00 -14.05
C VAL A 279 -8.22 7.47 -14.54
N GLU A 280 -8.22 6.33 -15.25
CA GLU A 280 -9.43 5.68 -15.80
C GLU A 280 -10.47 5.34 -14.75
N ASN A 281 -10.02 5.06 -13.53
CA ASN A 281 -10.90 4.70 -12.40
C ASN A 281 -11.12 5.86 -11.41
N GLY A 282 -10.77 7.09 -11.79
CA GLY A 282 -11.05 8.27 -10.98
C GLY A 282 -10.31 8.32 -9.65
N CYS A 283 -9.15 7.66 -9.55
CA CYS A 283 -8.33 7.75 -8.35
C CYS A 283 -7.82 9.17 -8.13
N SER A 284 -7.75 9.59 -6.88
CA SER A 284 -7.17 10.88 -6.49
C SER A 284 -5.64 10.85 -6.42
N ILE A 285 -5.08 9.67 -6.12
CA ILE A 285 -3.65 9.48 -5.84
C ILE A 285 -3.14 8.23 -6.56
N TYR A 286 -1.95 8.36 -7.18
CA TYR A 286 -1.07 7.26 -7.52
C TYR A 286 0.13 7.27 -6.58
N ASP A 287 0.29 6.22 -5.76
CA ASP A 287 1.36 6.07 -4.78
C ASP A 287 2.45 5.15 -5.32
N PHE A 288 3.63 5.72 -5.59
CA PHE A 288 4.82 4.97 -5.98
C PHE A 288 5.45 4.20 -4.82
N GLN A 289 4.91 4.32 -3.60
CA GLN A 289 5.44 3.74 -2.37
C GLN A 289 6.84 4.27 -1.98
N GLY A 290 7.49 3.59 -1.07
CA GLY A 290 8.68 4.01 -0.37
C GLY A 290 9.83 4.58 -1.20
N ILE A 291 10.45 5.65 -0.69
CA ILE A 291 11.64 6.29 -1.23
C ILE A 291 12.73 6.37 -0.14
N PRO A 292 13.30 5.23 0.26
CA PRO A 292 14.32 5.22 1.30
C PRO A 292 15.53 6.04 0.88
N PHE A 293 16.13 6.74 1.85
CA PHE A 293 17.33 7.56 1.67
C PHE A 293 17.21 8.66 0.60
N TYR A 294 16.00 9.19 0.39
CA TYR A 294 15.76 10.20 -0.66
C TYR A 294 16.49 11.54 -0.42
N LYS A 295 16.97 11.79 0.81
CA LYS A 295 17.77 12.98 1.18
C LYS A 295 19.27 12.80 0.98
N ASP A 296 19.76 11.57 0.71
CA ASP A 296 21.18 11.27 0.52
C ASP A 296 21.49 10.90 -0.92
N GLU A 297 21.94 11.87 -1.70
CA GLU A 297 22.26 11.69 -3.13
C GLU A 297 23.38 10.67 -3.39
N ASN A 298 24.21 10.39 -2.40
CA ASN A 298 25.32 9.43 -2.51
C ASN A 298 24.89 8.00 -2.14
N HIS A 299 23.70 7.82 -1.56
CA HIS A 299 23.24 6.50 -1.17
C HIS A 299 22.89 5.65 -2.40
N PRO A 300 23.28 4.35 -2.43
CA PRO A 300 22.98 3.47 -3.58
C PRO A 300 21.50 3.43 -3.97
N ASN A 301 20.58 3.54 -3.01
CA ASN A 301 19.14 3.54 -3.24
C ASN A 301 18.55 4.88 -3.69
N TYR A 302 19.32 5.97 -3.72
CA TYR A 302 18.84 7.27 -4.20
C TYR A 302 18.28 7.23 -5.63
N GLY A 303 18.79 6.29 -6.45
CA GLY A 303 18.29 6.05 -7.79
C GLY A 303 16.79 5.75 -7.87
N VAL A 304 16.22 5.15 -6.81
CA VAL A 304 14.77 4.86 -6.71
C VAL A 304 13.98 6.18 -6.62
N TYR A 305 14.39 7.09 -5.74
CA TYR A 305 13.77 8.40 -5.63
C TYR A 305 13.91 9.20 -6.93
N ARG A 306 15.11 9.29 -7.50
CA ARG A 306 15.36 10.00 -8.76
C ARG A 306 14.51 9.47 -9.92
N PHE A 307 14.26 8.16 -9.97
CA PHE A 307 13.35 7.57 -10.96
C PHE A 307 11.91 8.03 -10.73
N LYS A 308 11.41 7.98 -9.50
CA LYS A 308 10.03 8.38 -9.17
C LYS A 308 9.82 9.89 -9.36
N GLN A 309 10.79 10.71 -8.97
CA GLN A 309 10.76 12.17 -9.05
C GLN A 309 10.43 12.70 -10.47
N GLY A 310 10.90 12.02 -11.50
CA GLY A 310 10.65 12.46 -12.88
C GLY A 310 9.20 12.32 -13.34
N PHE A 311 8.34 11.66 -12.58
CA PHE A 311 6.88 11.66 -12.78
C PHE A 311 6.19 12.86 -12.15
N ASN A 312 6.95 13.81 -11.58
CA ASN A 312 6.50 15.10 -11.08
C ASN A 312 5.40 15.01 -10.00
N GLY A 313 5.64 14.12 -9.04
CA GLY A 313 4.85 14.00 -7.81
C GLY A 313 5.47 14.77 -6.66
N GLU A 314 5.13 14.38 -5.44
CA GLU A 314 5.62 14.97 -4.19
C GLU A 314 6.00 13.89 -3.18
N VAL A 315 6.87 14.26 -2.23
CA VAL A 315 7.19 13.40 -1.08
C VAL A 315 6.10 13.54 -0.03
N LEU A 316 5.61 12.41 0.47
CA LEU A 316 4.71 12.34 1.60
C LEU A 316 5.43 11.60 2.73
N THR A 317 5.63 12.28 3.86
CA THR A 317 6.25 11.69 5.05
C THR A 317 5.18 11.40 6.10
N TYR A 318 5.05 10.15 6.50
CA TYR A 318 4.18 9.74 7.60
C TYR A 318 4.84 10.01 8.96
N ALA A 319 4.00 10.25 9.96
CA ALA A 319 4.41 10.54 11.34
C ALA A 319 5.01 9.34 12.07
#